data_3bfeeb0de07df4a60a171abb43560357
#
_entry.id   3bfeeb0de07df4a60a171abb43560357
#
_cell.length_a   1.000
_cell.length_b   1.000
_cell.length_c   1.000
_cell.angle_alpha   90.00
_cell.angle_beta   90.00
_cell.angle_gamma   90.00
#
_symmetry.space_group_name_H-M   'P 1'
#
loop_
_entity.id
_entity.type
_entity.pdbx_description
1 polymer ?
#
loop_
_entity_poly.entity_id
_entity_poly.type
_entity_poly.pdbx_seq_one_letter_code
_entity_poly.pdbx_strand_id
1 'polypeptide(L)'
;MRRVAIGLFFLSGAAGLVYEVVWLRLLVLVFGSAHFAVTAILTAFMAGLALGAFVIGRWVDRTPHHPLAVYGVLEIGVGASALTVPMLVGGIRPVLAALPDALGASFYTESLLRFLLALAVLLVPTTLLGGTLPVLSRLVRGSVGSAGAGVGGLYAVNVAGAVLGVVVTGFVVLPLAGAALTRTAAAAVNVPHALPSLAASRA
;
A
#
# COMPACT_ATOMS: atom_id res chain seq x y z
N MET A 1 -11.24 -20.12 -9.29
CA MET A 1 -10.98 -18.67 -9.29
C MET A 1 -11.30 -17.97 -7.95
N ARG A 2 -12.50 -18.10 -7.36
CA ARG A 2 -12.86 -17.42 -6.10
C ARG A 2 -11.89 -17.72 -4.93
N ARG A 3 -11.52 -18.97 -4.69
CA ARG A 3 -10.57 -19.36 -3.63
C ARG A 3 -9.18 -18.74 -3.83
N VAL A 4 -8.72 -18.67 -5.07
CA VAL A 4 -7.44 -18.05 -5.43
C VAL A 4 -7.49 -16.54 -5.12
N ALA A 5 -8.54 -15.85 -5.56
CA ALA A 5 -8.73 -14.42 -5.27
C ALA A 5 -8.75 -14.13 -3.76
N ILE A 6 -9.39 -14.98 -2.96
CA ILE A 6 -9.42 -14.86 -1.50
C ILE A 6 -8.00 -14.97 -0.91
N GLY A 7 -7.23 -15.99 -1.31
CA GLY A 7 -5.86 -16.18 -0.82
C GLY A 7 -4.93 -15.04 -1.23
N LEU A 8 -4.99 -14.61 -2.50
CA LEU A 8 -4.23 -13.48 -3.00
C LEU A 8 -4.54 -12.19 -2.23
N PHE A 9 -5.81 -11.96 -1.94
CA PHE A 9 -6.22 -10.73 -1.26
C PHE A 9 -5.89 -10.73 0.25
N PHE A 10 -5.86 -11.89 0.88
CA PHE A 10 -5.32 -12.05 2.24
C PHE A 10 -3.84 -11.64 2.30
N LEU A 11 -3.05 -12.15 1.37
CA LEU A 11 -1.61 -11.87 1.31
C LEU A 11 -1.32 -10.41 0.90
N SER A 12 -2.12 -9.83 0.02
CA SER A 12 -2.06 -8.40 -0.32
C SER A 12 -2.31 -7.51 0.91
N GLY A 13 -3.33 -7.85 1.71
CA GLY A 13 -3.58 -7.15 2.98
C GLY A 13 -2.41 -7.25 3.95
N ALA A 14 -1.84 -8.44 4.10
CA ALA A 14 -0.66 -8.65 4.94
C ALA A 14 0.54 -7.81 4.46
N ALA A 15 0.87 -7.85 3.17
CA ALA A 15 1.96 -7.08 2.59
C ALA A 15 1.75 -5.57 2.73
N GLY A 16 0.53 -5.08 2.50
CA GLY A 16 0.19 -3.66 2.62
C GLY A 16 0.50 -3.10 4.01
N LEU A 17 0.11 -3.81 5.06
CA LEU A 17 0.38 -3.38 6.44
C LEU A 17 1.83 -3.62 6.87
N VAL A 18 2.52 -4.61 6.31
CA VAL A 18 3.98 -4.75 6.46
C VAL A 18 4.68 -3.48 5.95
N TYR A 19 4.30 -2.98 4.77
CA TYR A 19 4.84 -1.73 4.23
C TYR A 19 4.53 -0.54 5.11
N GLU A 20 3.29 -0.42 5.60
CA GLU A 20 2.90 0.67 6.50
C GLU A 20 3.81 0.74 7.73
N VAL A 21 4.04 -0.39 8.39
CA VAL A 21 4.91 -0.47 9.58
C VAL A 21 6.37 -0.11 9.25
N VAL A 22 6.89 -0.57 8.13
CA VAL A 22 8.26 -0.25 7.68
C VAL A 22 8.39 1.22 7.31
N TRP A 23 7.43 1.77 6.57
CA TRP A 23 7.44 3.18 6.15
C TRP A 23 7.24 4.12 7.34
N LEU A 24 6.42 3.73 8.33
CA LEU A 24 6.31 4.48 9.58
C LEU A 24 7.67 4.67 10.26
N ARG A 25 8.48 3.60 10.35
CA ARG A 25 9.83 3.69 10.92
C ARG A 25 10.73 4.65 10.14
N LEU A 26 10.66 4.63 8.81
CA LEU A 26 11.42 5.55 7.97
C LEU A 26 10.98 7.00 8.17
N LEU A 27 9.67 7.23 8.27
CA LEU A 27 9.12 8.57 8.51
C LEU A 27 9.48 9.10 9.89
N VAL A 28 9.53 8.27 10.92
CA VAL A 28 10.02 8.69 12.25
C VAL A 28 11.42 9.27 12.16
N LEU A 29 12.30 8.70 11.33
CA LEU A 29 13.65 9.23 11.12
C LEU A 29 13.65 10.57 10.38
N VAL A 30 12.66 10.85 9.53
CA VAL A 30 12.51 12.13 8.81
C VAL A 30 11.91 13.22 9.69
N PHE A 31 10.86 12.88 10.42
CA PHE A 31 10.14 13.84 11.26
C PHE A 31 10.83 14.10 12.61
N GLY A 32 11.66 13.17 13.07
CA GLY A 32 12.24 13.23 14.43
C GLY A 32 11.21 12.99 15.55
N SER A 33 9.95 12.72 15.20
CA SER A 33 8.84 12.50 16.13
C SER A 33 7.90 11.43 15.59
N ALA A 34 7.55 10.47 16.46
CA ALA A 34 6.59 9.41 16.11
C ALA A 34 5.18 9.97 15.87
N HIS A 35 4.78 11.00 16.60
CA HIS A 35 3.44 11.60 16.45
C HIS A 35 3.20 12.14 15.03
N PHE A 36 4.10 12.99 14.53
CA PHE A 36 3.99 13.52 13.16
C PHE A 36 4.12 12.44 12.10
N ALA A 37 4.99 11.45 12.31
CA ALA A 37 5.15 10.33 11.39
C ALA A 37 3.89 9.47 11.28
N VAL A 38 3.24 9.16 12.42
CA VAL A 38 1.96 8.43 12.46
C VAL A 38 0.87 9.21 11.73
N THR A 39 0.75 10.51 12.01
CA THR A 39 -0.24 11.37 11.33
C THR A 39 -0.02 11.38 9.82
N ALA A 40 1.23 11.54 9.37
CA ALA A 40 1.57 11.59 7.95
C ALA A 40 1.25 10.26 7.24
N ILE A 41 1.64 9.13 7.85
CA ILE A 41 1.42 7.83 7.19
C ILE A 41 -0.06 7.46 7.16
N LEU A 42 -0.79 7.66 8.24
CA LEU A 42 -2.23 7.35 8.27
C LEU A 42 -3.00 8.22 7.28
N THR A 43 -2.66 9.52 7.19
CA THR A 43 -3.29 10.42 6.21
C THR A 43 -2.99 9.96 4.78
N ALA A 44 -1.72 9.66 4.46
CA ALA A 44 -1.32 9.20 3.13
C ALA A 44 -1.99 7.86 2.77
N PHE A 45 -2.04 6.92 3.74
CA PHE A 45 -2.66 5.62 3.55
C PHE A 45 -4.16 5.75 3.27
N MET A 46 -4.88 6.46 4.11
CA MET A 46 -6.33 6.63 3.95
C MET A 46 -6.67 7.41 2.67
N ALA A 47 -5.95 8.49 2.40
CA ALA A 47 -6.14 9.29 1.18
C ALA A 47 -5.84 8.46 -0.08
N GLY A 48 -4.74 7.71 -0.08
CA GLY A 48 -4.36 6.85 -1.19
C GLY A 48 -5.36 5.71 -1.41
N LEU A 49 -5.77 5.01 -0.35
CA LEU A 49 -6.79 3.96 -0.44
C LEU A 49 -8.10 4.50 -1.02
N ALA A 50 -8.56 5.65 -0.54
CA ALA A 50 -9.78 6.30 -1.05
C ALA A 50 -9.62 6.70 -2.53
N LEU A 51 -8.50 7.33 -2.89
CA LEU A 51 -8.20 7.74 -4.26
C LEU A 51 -8.12 6.54 -5.19
N GLY A 52 -7.44 5.49 -4.80
CA GLY A 52 -7.31 4.25 -5.57
C GLY A 52 -8.64 3.54 -5.77
N ALA A 53 -9.42 3.42 -4.70
CA ALA A 53 -10.76 2.85 -4.79
C ALA A 53 -11.67 3.65 -5.74
N PHE A 54 -11.59 4.97 -5.70
CA PHE A 54 -12.38 5.84 -6.58
C PHE A 54 -11.89 5.83 -8.02
N VAL A 55 -10.61 6.13 -8.27
CA VAL A 55 -10.07 6.31 -9.62
C VAL A 55 -9.95 4.97 -10.35
N ILE A 56 -9.28 4.00 -9.72
CA ILE A 56 -9.07 2.68 -10.33
C ILE A 56 -10.38 1.90 -10.40
N GLY A 57 -11.25 2.04 -9.38
CA GLY A 57 -12.58 1.45 -9.40
C GLY A 57 -13.41 1.93 -10.60
N ARG A 58 -13.49 3.23 -10.83
CA ARG A 58 -14.19 3.79 -12.01
C ARG A 58 -13.56 3.38 -13.34
N TRP A 59 -12.23 3.32 -13.39
CA TRP A 59 -11.53 2.91 -14.60
C TRP A 59 -11.76 1.43 -14.90
N VAL A 60 -11.65 0.57 -13.89
CA VAL A 60 -11.80 -0.88 -14.08
C VAL A 60 -13.22 -1.27 -14.48
N ASP A 61 -14.23 -0.53 -14.05
CA ASP A 61 -15.63 -0.77 -14.46
C ASP A 61 -15.87 -0.51 -15.97
N ARG A 62 -14.99 0.28 -16.60
CA ARG A 62 -15.08 0.65 -18.02
C ARG A 62 -14.10 -0.11 -18.92
N THR A 63 -13.14 -0.82 -18.33
CA THR A 63 -12.10 -1.53 -19.09
C THR A 63 -12.55 -2.95 -19.46
N PRO A 64 -12.22 -3.45 -20.65
CA PRO A 64 -12.48 -4.85 -21.05
C PRO A 64 -11.47 -5.82 -20.42
N HIS A 65 -10.43 -5.34 -19.75
CA HIS A 65 -9.37 -6.20 -19.22
C HIS A 65 -9.88 -7.13 -18.11
N HIS A 66 -9.31 -8.33 -18.10
CA HIS A 66 -9.64 -9.33 -17.08
C HIS A 66 -9.23 -8.83 -15.68
N PRO A 67 -10.10 -8.89 -14.66
CA PRO A 67 -9.80 -8.32 -13.33
C PRO A 67 -8.52 -8.87 -12.69
N LEU A 68 -8.21 -10.16 -12.86
CA LEU A 68 -6.97 -10.72 -12.34
C LEU A 68 -5.72 -10.15 -13.02
N ALA A 69 -5.76 -9.82 -14.30
CA ALA A 69 -4.65 -9.17 -14.99
C ALA A 69 -4.39 -7.76 -14.40
N VAL A 70 -5.45 -7.00 -14.23
CA VAL A 70 -5.37 -5.66 -13.60
C VAL A 70 -4.83 -5.77 -12.17
N TYR A 71 -5.35 -6.71 -11.39
CA TYR A 71 -4.87 -6.97 -10.05
C TYR A 71 -3.37 -7.29 -10.02
N GLY A 72 -2.90 -8.19 -10.91
CA GLY A 72 -1.49 -8.53 -11.02
C GLY A 72 -0.59 -7.32 -11.34
N VAL A 73 -1.04 -6.43 -12.23
CA VAL A 73 -0.31 -5.18 -12.53
C VAL A 73 -0.25 -4.26 -11.31
N LEU A 74 -1.35 -4.13 -10.57
CA LEU A 74 -1.36 -3.34 -9.33
C LEU A 74 -0.39 -3.90 -8.29
N GLU A 75 -0.36 -5.22 -8.08
CA GLU A 75 0.56 -5.86 -7.13
C GLU A 75 2.04 -5.68 -7.52
N ILE A 76 2.36 -5.76 -8.81
CA ILE A 76 3.72 -5.42 -9.31
C ILE A 76 4.05 -3.96 -9.00
N GLY A 77 3.12 -3.06 -9.26
CA GLY A 77 3.29 -1.63 -8.98
C GLY A 77 3.50 -1.36 -7.49
N VAL A 78 2.74 -2.02 -6.61
CA VAL A 78 2.91 -1.94 -5.15
C VAL A 78 4.29 -2.45 -4.74
N GLY A 79 4.70 -3.63 -5.21
CA GLY A 79 6.01 -4.21 -4.91
C GLY A 79 7.17 -3.33 -5.38
N ALA A 80 7.10 -2.79 -6.59
CA ALA A 80 8.09 -1.84 -7.11
C ALA A 80 8.15 -0.55 -6.28
N SER A 81 6.99 0.00 -5.93
CA SER A 81 6.90 1.18 -5.05
C SER A 81 7.51 0.92 -3.67
N ALA A 82 7.28 -0.26 -3.10
CA ALA A 82 7.83 -0.63 -1.81
C ALA A 82 9.37 -0.63 -1.79
N LEU A 83 10.00 -0.91 -2.92
CA LEU A 83 11.45 -0.85 -3.06
C LEU A 83 11.97 0.57 -3.27
N THR A 84 11.20 1.44 -3.93
CA THR A 84 11.61 2.82 -4.26
C THR A 84 11.32 3.82 -3.13
N VAL A 85 10.24 3.62 -2.37
CA VAL A 85 9.83 4.52 -1.27
C VAL A 85 10.97 4.84 -0.29
N PRO A 86 11.79 3.89 0.21
CA PRO A 86 12.88 4.23 1.13
C PRO A 86 13.94 5.13 0.53
N MET A 87 14.22 5.00 -0.76
CA MET A 87 15.17 5.87 -1.47
C MET A 87 14.61 7.30 -1.56
N LEU A 88 13.31 7.43 -1.89
CA LEU A 88 12.63 8.72 -1.96
C LEU A 88 12.52 9.39 -0.58
N VAL A 89 12.16 8.64 0.45
CA VAL A 89 12.09 9.13 1.83
C VAL A 89 13.48 9.54 2.32
N GLY A 90 14.54 8.78 1.99
CA GLY A 90 15.92 9.15 2.28
C GLY A 90 16.34 10.46 1.62
N GLY A 91 15.81 10.76 0.43
CA GLY A 91 16.03 12.01 -0.30
C GLY A 91 15.33 13.23 0.30
N ILE A 92 14.31 13.04 1.17
CA ILE A 92 13.61 14.16 1.82
C ILE A 92 14.54 14.95 2.74
N ARG A 93 15.40 14.28 3.51
CA ARG A 93 16.32 14.92 4.47
C ARG A 93 17.26 15.94 3.83
N PRO A 94 18.04 15.60 2.76
CA PRO A 94 18.91 16.58 2.12
C PRO A 94 18.15 17.72 1.46
N VAL A 95 16.95 17.47 0.90
CA VAL A 95 16.08 18.53 0.36
C VAL A 95 15.68 19.51 1.46
N LEU A 96 15.28 18.99 2.62
CA LEU A 96 14.94 19.82 3.78
C LEU A 96 16.14 20.56 4.34
N ALA A 97 17.33 19.95 4.36
CA ALA A 97 18.54 20.60 4.84
C ALA A 97 19.01 21.78 3.97
N ALA A 98 18.65 21.75 2.68
CA ALA A 98 18.98 22.85 1.74
C ALA A 98 17.99 24.03 1.77
N LEU A 99 16.86 23.90 2.47
CA LEU A 99 15.76 24.88 2.45
C LEU A 99 15.76 25.94 3.58
N PRO A 100 16.37 25.72 4.78
CA PRO A 100 16.16 26.60 5.94
C PRO A 100 16.54 28.05 5.71
N ASP A 101 17.64 28.32 5.02
CA ASP A 101 18.15 29.70 4.82
C ASP A 101 17.31 30.53 3.84
N ALA A 102 16.58 29.86 2.93
CA ALA A 102 15.80 30.53 1.89
C ALA A 102 14.39 30.93 2.32
N LEU A 103 13.80 30.27 3.33
CA LEU A 103 12.39 30.42 3.69
C LEU A 103 12.14 31.00 5.09
N GLY A 104 13.16 31.27 5.91
CA GLY A 104 12.98 31.71 7.30
C GLY A 104 12.10 30.74 8.10
N ALA A 105 12.28 29.44 7.86
CA ALA A 105 11.27 28.42 8.14
C ALA A 105 11.02 28.25 9.63
N SER A 106 9.79 28.56 10.05
CA SER A 106 9.28 28.19 11.36
C SER A 106 9.12 26.66 11.46
N PHE A 107 9.10 26.13 12.68
CA PHE A 107 8.82 24.72 12.96
C PHE A 107 7.60 24.18 12.20
N TYR A 108 6.53 24.99 12.08
CA TYR A 108 5.30 24.58 11.38
C TYR A 108 5.51 24.49 9.86
N THR A 109 6.26 25.41 9.27
CA THR A 109 6.58 25.38 7.83
C THR A 109 7.38 24.14 7.47
N GLU A 110 8.41 23.82 8.25
CA GLU A 110 9.17 22.58 8.04
C GLU A 110 8.33 21.33 8.22
N SER A 111 7.50 21.28 9.27
CA SER A 111 6.63 20.13 9.54
C SER A 111 5.61 19.90 8.41
N LEU A 112 5.04 20.98 7.89
CA LEU A 112 4.11 20.93 6.75
C LEU A 112 4.82 20.45 5.48
N LEU A 113 6.02 20.95 5.21
CA LEU A 113 6.79 20.53 4.03
C LEU A 113 7.17 19.04 4.11
N ARG A 114 7.63 18.56 5.27
CA ARG A 114 7.89 17.14 5.53
C ARG A 114 6.64 16.31 5.29
N PHE A 115 5.49 16.77 5.78
CA PHE A 115 4.20 16.12 5.59
C PHE A 115 3.83 16.02 4.11
N LEU A 116 3.92 17.12 3.36
CA LEU A 116 3.57 17.14 1.93
C LEU A 116 4.50 16.25 1.09
N LEU A 117 5.80 16.25 1.39
CA LEU A 117 6.77 15.37 0.73
C LEU A 117 6.51 13.89 1.04
N ALA A 118 6.24 13.56 2.30
CA ALA A 118 5.88 12.20 2.69
C ALA A 118 4.56 11.75 2.04
N LEU A 119 3.56 12.63 2.02
CA LEU A 119 2.28 12.39 1.34
C LEU A 119 2.50 12.11 -0.15
N ALA A 120 3.26 12.93 -0.86
CA ALA A 120 3.53 12.76 -2.28
C ALA A 120 4.21 11.42 -2.59
N VAL A 121 5.18 11.00 -1.75
CA VAL A 121 5.89 9.72 -1.92
C VAL A 121 4.97 8.53 -1.65
N LEU A 122 4.14 8.60 -0.60
CA LEU A 122 3.31 7.47 -0.18
C LEU A 122 2.00 7.37 -0.95
N LEU A 123 1.52 8.46 -1.56
CA LEU A 123 0.24 8.48 -2.26
C LEU A 123 0.20 7.49 -3.43
N VAL A 124 1.31 7.32 -4.15
CA VAL A 124 1.38 6.40 -5.29
C VAL A 124 1.14 4.94 -4.86
N PRO A 125 1.96 4.33 -3.97
CA PRO A 125 1.75 2.94 -3.58
C PRO A 125 0.41 2.72 -2.88
N THR A 126 -0.05 3.66 -2.06
CA THR A 126 -1.32 3.51 -1.35
C THR A 126 -2.53 3.64 -2.29
N THR A 127 -2.42 4.44 -3.37
CA THR A 127 -3.43 4.48 -4.44
C THR A 127 -3.51 3.16 -5.19
N LEU A 128 -2.38 2.53 -5.51
CA LEU A 128 -2.36 1.20 -6.13
C LEU A 128 -3.01 0.15 -5.22
N LEU A 129 -2.68 0.14 -3.93
CA LEU A 129 -3.33 -0.73 -2.93
C LEU A 129 -4.84 -0.49 -2.86
N GLY A 130 -5.27 0.77 -2.86
CA GLY A 130 -6.69 1.13 -2.82
C GLY A 130 -7.49 0.62 -4.00
N GLY A 131 -6.84 0.47 -5.17
CA GLY A 131 -7.46 -0.08 -6.38
C GLY A 131 -7.69 -1.59 -6.35
N THR A 132 -7.03 -2.34 -5.47
CA THR A 132 -7.09 -3.81 -5.47
C THR A 132 -8.47 -4.35 -5.09
N LEU A 133 -9.15 -3.74 -4.11
CA LEU A 133 -10.48 -4.16 -3.68
C LEU A 133 -11.54 -4.01 -4.81
N PRO A 134 -11.73 -2.84 -5.45
CA PRO A 134 -12.70 -2.72 -6.53
C PRO A 134 -12.39 -3.65 -7.72
N VAL A 135 -11.11 -3.88 -8.02
CA VAL A 135 -10.71 -4.80 -9.08
C VAL A 135 -11.15 -6.24 -8.77
N LEU A 136 -10.82 -6.77 -7.58
CA LEU A 136 -11.20 -8.12 -7.20
C LEU A 136 -12.70 -8.27 -6.92
N SER A 137 -13.38 -7.20 -6.53
CA SER A 137 -14.84 -7.22 -6.33
C SER A 137 -15.59 -7.60 -7.59
N ARG A 138 -15.06 -7.30 -8.79
CA ARG A 138 -15.65 -7.72 -10.08
C ARG A 138 -15.72 -9.24 -10.25
N LEU A 139 -14.78 -9.98 -9.66
CA LEU A 139 -14.78 -11.45 -9.72
C LEU A 139 -15.86 -12.10 -8.84
N VAL A 140 -16.31 -11.39 -7.80
CA VAL A 140 -17.28 -11.91 -6.82
C VAL A 140 -18.65 -11.27 -6.98
N ARG A 141 -18.84 -10.36 -7.91
CA ARG A 141 -20.15 -9.83 -8.32
C ARG A 141 -20.92 -10.92 -9.04
N GLY A 142 -21.53 -11.83 -8.28
CA GLY A 142 -22.50 -12.80 -8.74
C GLY A 142 -23.91 -12.18 -8.87
N SER A 143 -24.97 -12.96 -8.65
CA SER A 143 -26.36 -12.48 -8.66
C SER A 143 -26.56 -11.28 -7.73
N VAL A 144 -27.42 -10.34 -8.10
CA VAL A 144 -27.67 -9.06 -7.43
C VAL A 144 -27.91 -9.16 -5.91
N GLY A 145 -28.42 -10.30 -5.41
CA GLY A 145 -28.68 -10.52 -3.99
C GLY A 145 -27.47 -10.91 -3.12
N SER A 146 -26.34 -11.30 -3.73
CA SER A 146 -25.16 -11.78 -2.99
C SER A 146 -23.91 -10.88 -3.13
N ALA A 147 -23.99 -9.81 -3.91
CA ALA A 147 -22.85 -8.95 -4.22
C ALA A 147 -22.27 -8.28 -2.97
N GLY A 148 -23.11 -7.77 -2.07
CA GLY A 148 -22.66 -7.15 -0.82
C GLY A 148 -21.93 -8.12 0.10
N ALA A 149 -22.44 -9.34 0.28
CA ALA A 149 -21.80 -10.39 1.07
C ALA A 149 -20.45 -10.84 0.45
N GLY A 150 -20.36 -10.88 -0.88
CA GLY A 150 -19.14 -11.24 -1.58
C GLY A 150 -18.03 -10.20 -1.39
N VAL A 151 -18.33 -8.92 -1.54
CA VAL A 151 -17.38 -7.81 -1.35
C VAL A 151 -17.00 -7.67 0.13
N GLY A 152 -17.98 -7.76 1.04
CA GLY A 152 -17.70 -7.74 2.49
C GLY A 152 -16.79 -8.89 2.92
N GLY A 153 -17.01 -10.09 2.38
CA GLY A 153 -16.13 -11.24 2.63
C GLY A 153 -14.69 -11.04 2.13
N LEU A 154 -14.51 -10.47 0.93
CA LEU A 154 -13.17 -10.11 0.44
C LEU A 154 -12.50 -9.09 1.37
N TYR A 155 -13.23 -8.03 1.74
CA TYR A 155 -12.71 -7.02 2.65
C TYR A 155 -12.29 -7.61 3.99
N ALA A 156 -13.13 -8.45 4.59
CA ALA A 156 -12.82 -9.11 5.86
C ALA A 156 -11.56 -9.98 5.77
N VAL A 157 -11.36 -10.70 4.66
CA VAL A 157 -10.16 -11.52 4.43
C VAL A 157 -8.92 -10.63 4.29
N ASN A 158 -9.01 -9.52 3.57
CA ASN A 158 -7.91 -8.57 3.43
C ASN A 158 -7.51 -7.97 4.79
N VAL A 159 -8.49 -7.53 5.58
CA VAL A 159 -8.26 -7.01 6.94
C VAL A 159 -7.65 -8.07 7.85
N ALA A 160 -8.09 -9.33 7.77
CA ALA A 160 -7.49 -10.42 8.54
C ALA A 160 -6.01 -10.64 8.16
N GLY A 161 -5.70 -10.59 6.85
CA GLY A 161 -4.32 -10.60 6.37
C GLY A 161 -3.50 -9.42 6.91
N ALA A 162 -4.08 -8.22 6.86
CA ALA A 162 -3.47 -7.00 7.37
C ALA A 162 -3.12 -7.09 8.87
N VAL A 163 -4.07 -7.56 9.69
CA VAL A 163 -3.86 -7.77 11.13
C VAL A 163 -2.72 -8.76 11.38
N LEU A 164 -2.72 -9.90 10.69
CA LEU A 164 -1.64 -10.87 10.82
C LEU A 164 -0.30 -10.28 10.37
N GLY A 165 -0.28 -9.56 9.26
CA GLY A 165 0.91 -8.88 8.74
C GLY A 165 1.53 -7.91 9.74
N VAL A 166 0.70 -7.06 10.36
CA VAL A 166 1.16 -6.11 11.40
C VAL A 166 1.74 -6.84 12.61
N VAL A 167 1.02 -7.83 13.14
CA VAL A 167 1.44 -8.56 14.35
C VAL A 167 2.76 -9.30 14.10
N VAL A 168 2.82 -10.07 13.02
CA VAL A 168 4.05 -10.82 12.69
C VAL A 168 5.21 -9.89 12.39
N THR A 169 4.97 -8.82 11.65
CA THR A 169 6.02 -7.84 11.31
C THR A 169 6.51 -7.09 12.54
N GLY A 170 5.60 -6.55 13.33
CA GLY A 170 5.97 -5.72 14.48
C GLY A 170 6.68 -6.48 15.58
N PHE A 171 6.21 -7.69 15.90
CA PHE A 171 6.72 -8.46 17.05
C PHE A 171 7.79 -9.49 16.69
N VAL A 172 7.85 -9.95 15.43
CA VAL A 172 8.76 -11.03 15.05
C VAL A 172 9.75 -10.58 13.97
N VAL A 173 9.26 -10.17 12.81
CA VAL A 173 10.14 -9.97 11.65
C VAL A 173 11.04 -8.75 11.80
N LEU A 174 10.50 -7.63 12.22
CA LEU A 174 11.30 -6.40 12.41
C LEU A 174 12.38 -6.51 13.50
N PRO A 175 12.10 -7.11 14.68
CA PRO A 175 13.13 -7.32 15.69
C PRO A 175 14.24 -8.27 15.24
N LEU A 176 13.91 -9.31 14.46
CA LEU A 176 14.87 -10.35 14.06
C LEU A 176 15.62 -10.01 12.77
N ALA A 177 14.93 -9.44 11.77
CA ALA A 177 15.45 -9.26 10.43
C ALA A 177 15.74 -7.80 10.03
N GLY A 178 15.22 -6.84 10.80
CA GLY A 178 15.33 -5.42 10.50
C GLY A 178 14.46 -4.97 9.32
N ALA A 179 14.36 -3.65 9.13
CA ALA A 179 13.43 -3.03 8.19
C ALA A 179 13.76 -3.34 6.70
N ALA A 180 15.04 -3.45 6.35
CA ALA A 180 15.46 -3.69 4.98
C ALA A 180 15.03 -5.09 4.50
N LEU A 181 15.33 -6.14 5.28
CA LEU A 181 14.97 -7.51 4.91
C LEU A 181 13.45 -7.72 4.98
N THR A 182 12.77 -7.12 5.96
CA THR A 182 11.30 -7.16 6.08
C THR A 182 10.63 -6.61 4.82
N ARG A 183 11.07 -5.47 4.32
CA ARG A 183 10.55 -4.84 3.10
C ARG A 183 10.80 -5.68 1.86
N THR A 184 12.02 -6.19 1.68
CA THR A 184 12.34 -7.02 0.50
C THR A 184 11.58 -8.32 0.51
N ALA A 185 11.39 -8.94 1.67
CA ALA A 185 10.55 -10.14 1.82
C ALA A 185 9.09 -9.84 1.45
N ALA A 186 8.52 -8.74 1.91
CA ALA A 186 7.15 -8.35 1.56
C ALA A 186 7.01 -8.05 0.05
N ALA A 187 7.99 -7.37 -0.56
CA ALA A 187 7.99 -7.14 -2.02
C ALA A 187 8.12 -8.45 -2.81
N ALA A 188 8.93 -9.39 -2.32
CA ALA A 188 9.03 -10.72 -2.91
C ALA A 188 7.74 -11.53 -2.82
N VAL A 189 6.88 -11.27 -1.85
CA VAL A 189 5.54 -11.87 -1.75
C VAL A 189 4.63 -11.34 -2.85
N ASN A 190 4.68 -10.04 -3.20
CA ASN A 190 3.83 -9.45 -4.24
C ASN A 190 4.10 -10.00 -5.66
N VAL A 191 5.34 -10.39 -5.98
CA VAL A 191 5.70 -10.94 -7.30
C VAL A 191 5.00 -12.28 -7.60
N PRO A 192 5.02 -13.30 -6.71
CA PRO A 192 4.27 -14.53 -6.91
C PRO A 192 2.76 -14.35 -7.02
N HIS A 193 2.20 -13.29 -6.43
CA HIS A 193 0.76 -12.98 -6.57
C HIS A 193 0.41 -12.47 -7.96
N ALA A 194 1.30 -11.71 -8.58
CA ALA A 194 1.10 -11.20 -9.92
C ALA A 194 1.13 -12.30 -10.97
N LEU A 195 2.00 -13.30 -10.83
CA LEU A 195 2.17 -14.37 -11.83
C LEU A 195 0.93 -15.25 -12.02
N PRO A 196 0.31 -15.85 -10.97
CA PRO A 196 -0.92 -16.62 -11.12
C PRO A 196 -2.10 -15.78 -11.62
N SER A 197 -2.17 -14.50 -11.22
CA SER A 197 -3.23 -13.60 -11.67
C SER A 197 -3.11 -13.27 -13.15
N LEU A 198 -1.90 -13.06 -13.66
CA LEU A 198 -1.63 -12.84 -15.08
C LEU A 198 -1.84 -14.14 -15.91
N ALA A 199 -1.44 -15.30 -15.38
CA ALA A 199 -1.68 -16.59 -16.05
C ALA A 199 -3.17 -16.93 -16.14
N ALA A 200 -3.92 -16.76 -15.03
CA ALA A 200 -5.36 -17.02 -15.00
C ALA A 200 -6.20 -16.05 -15.84
N SER A 201 -5.64 -14.91 -16.26
CA SER A 201 -6.30 -13.97 -17.16
C SER A 201 -6.26 -14.40 -18.63
N ARG A 202 -5.39 -15.38 -18.99
CA ARG A 202 -5.22 -15.89 -20.35
C ARG A 202 -5.99 -17.18 -20.60
N ALA A 203 -6.52 -17.82 -19.57
CA ALA A 203 -7.35 -19.02 -19.63
C ALA A 203 -8.85 -18.66 -19.60
#